data_511038a64f0e58487f658c5ed8f956b9
#
_entry.id   511038a64f0e58487f658c5ed8f956b9
#
_cell.length_a   1.000
_cell.length_b   1.000
_cell.length_c   1.000
_cell.angle_alpha   90.00
_cell.angle_beta   90.00
_cell.angle_gamma   90.00
#
_symmetry.space_group_name_H-M   'P 1'
#
loop_
_entity.id
_entity.type
_entity.pdbx_description
1 polymer ?
#
loop_
_entity_poly.entity_id
_entity_poly.type
_entity_poly.pdbx_seq_one_letter_code
_entity_poly.pdbx_strand_id
1 'polypeptide(L)'
;MLIKLIENKYKVAGLSLPLAARLYSDGTEAAVDRLMLLVLALFIAYALGAKFAREADRPIGPGIIPFVLMFVVFLPAPVSLVSAGVAICFGSIFGREVFGGKPILPPALIALAFALFSYPDDGFQLRHLFEQTQDPVFAAASLAGGTIYLWKGFLAWRVVAGAALGSVLGSQLTMGSISWEQPLLGTYVAGVLFLAAGVESAPRSENARWLHGFTVGMLIMVIRSADPDQPDGVVFAALLGCLFAPLLDKLVKWRPRHE
;
A
#
# COMPACT_ATOMS: atom_id res chain seq x y z
N MET A 1 8.12 -12.21 -21.60
CA MET A 1 8.54 -10.81 -21.46
C MET A 1 7.41 -9.83 -21.78
N LEU A 2 6.72 -9.97 -22.90
CA LEU A 2 5.65 -9.06 -23.36
C LEU A 2 4.46 -8.97 -22.39
N ILE A 3 3.99 -10.10 -21.84
CA ILE A 3 2.87 -10.15 -20.90
C ILE A 3 3.15 -9.32 -19.64
N LYS A 4 4.34 -9.47 -19.04
CA LYS A 4 4.74 -8.68 -17.86
C LYS A 4 4.83 -7.17 -18.14
N LEU A 5 5.20 -6.80 -19.37
CA LEU A 5 5.24 -5.40 -19.79
C LEU A 5 3.82 -4.81 -19.91
N ILE A 6 2.88 -5.60 -20.44
CA ILE A 6 1.46 -5.21 -20.55
C ILE A 6 0.83 -5.11 -19.16
N GLU A 7 1.05 -6.06 -18.28
CA GLU A 7 0.59 -6.03 -16.89
C GLU A 7 1.09 -4.76 -16.17
N ASN A 8 2.37 -4.42 -16.36
CA ASN A 8 2.96 -3.23 -15.75
C ASN A 8 2.29 -1.93 -16.21
N LYS A 9 1.92 -1.82 -17.50
CA LYS A 9 1.20 -0.64 -18.02
C LYS A 9 -0.13 -0.41 -17.32
N TYR A 10 -0.90 -1.46 -17.05
CA TYR A 10 -2.17 -1.34 -16.34
C TYR A 10 -1.99 -1.03 -14.85
N LYS A 11 -0.93 -1.58 -14.20
CA LYS A 11 -0.59 -1.21 -12.83
C LYS A 11 -0.22 0.27 -12.74
N VAL A 12 0.59 0.76 -13.67
CA VAL A 12 0.95 2.17 -13.75
C VAL A 12 -0.27 3.04 -14.01
N ALA A 13 -1.13 2.67 -14.97
CA ALA A 13 -2.34 3.42 -15.28
C ALA A 13 -3.30 3.51 -14.08
N GLY A 14 -3.48 2.43 -13.31
CA GLY A 14 -4.32 2.44 -12.13
C GLY A 14 -3.77 3.31 -10.99
N LEU A 15 -2.43 3.36 -10.81
CA LEU A 15 -1.78 4.19 -9.79
C LEU A 15 -1.59 5.65 -10.21
N SER A 16 -1.59 5.94 -11.50
CA SER A 16 -1.48 7.32 -11.99
C SER A 16 -2.70 8.16 -11.66
N LEU A 17 -3.89 7.56 -11.51
CA LEU A 17 -5.11 8.28 -11.16
C LEU A 17 -5.05 8.85 -9.73
N PRO A 18 -4.79 8.05 -8.67
CA PRO A 18 -4.63 8.60 -7.33
C PRO A 18 -3.42 9.53 -7.20
N LEU A 19 -2.34 9.31 -7.98
CA LEU A 19 -1.23 10.26 -8.02
C LEU A 19 -1.66 11.62 -8.60
N ALA A 20 -2.40 11.63 -9.70
CA ALA A 20 -2.92 12.86 -10.29
C ALA A 20 -3.87 13.60 -9.34
N ALA A 21 -4.72 12.87 -8.60
CA ALA A 21 -5.57 13.43 -7.57
C ALA A 21 -4.75 14.09 -6.46
N ARG A 22 -3.67 13.44 -5.97
CA ARG A 22 -2.76 14.04 -4.99
C ARG A 22 -2.11 15.31 -5.50
N LEU A 23 -1.57 15.30 -6.72
CA LEU A 23 -0.96 16.48 -7.33
C LEU A 23 -1.94 17.65 -7.47
N TYR A 24 -3.23 17.35 -7.67
CA TYR A 24 -4.28 18.35 -7.74
C TYR A 24 -4.65 18.90 -6.35
N SER A 25 -4.78 18.03 -5.35
CA SER A 25 -5.24 18.40 -4.00
C SER A 25 -4.15 19.03 -3.13
N ASP A 26 -2.88 18.68 -3.34
CA ASP A 26 -1.76 19.17 -2.52
C ASP A 26 -1.43 20.66 -2.78
N GLY A 27 -1.91 21.24 -3.89
CA GLY A 27 -1.53 22.59 -4.31
C GLY A 27 -0.17 22.64 -5.02
N THR A 28 0.19 23.81 -5.54
CA THR A 28 1.35 23.93 -6.46
C THR A 28 2.70 23.62 -5.83
N GLU A 29 2.95 24.07 -4.60
CA GLU A 29 4.25 23.84 -3.92
C GLU A 29 4.44 22.37 -3.56
N ALA A 30 3.48 21.76 -2.86
CA ALA A 30 3.57 20.37 -2.47
C ALA A 30 3.47 19.40 -3.67
N ALA A 31 2.82 19.82 -4.77
CA ALA A 31 2.84 19.06 -6.02
C ALA A 31 4.24 19.02 -6.66
N VAL A 32 4.98 20.14 -6.62
CA VAL A 32 6.38 20.19 -7.08
C VAL A 32 7.26 19.28 -6.23
N ASP A 33 7.12 19.32 -4.89
CA ASP A 33 7.87 18.47 -3.99
C ASP A 33 7.57 16.99 -4.26
N ARG A 34 6.31 16.63 -4.50
CA ARG A 34 5.90 15.28 -4.85
C ARG A 34 6.45 14.82 -6.19
N LEU A 35 6.57 15.71 -7.18
CA LEU A 35 7.21 15.40 -8.46
C LEU A 35 8.72 15.22 -8.31
N MET A 36 9.39 16.07 -7.52
CA MET A 36 10.81 15.89 -7.20
C MET A 36 11.06 14.57 -6.47
N LEU A 37 10.20 14.23 -5.51
CA LEU A 37 10.23 12.95 -4.83
C LEU A 37 10.05 11.77 -5.80
N LEU A 38 9.11 11.86 -6.75
CA LEU A 38 8.89 10.83 -7.77
C LEU A 38 10.14 10.59 -8.61
N VAL A 39 10.78 11.66 -9.08
CA VAL A 39 12.01 11.57 -9.88
C VAL A 39 13.14 10.94 -9.06
N LEU A 40 13.36 11.41 -7.83
CA LEU A 40 14.38 10.89 -6.93
C LEU A 40 14.15 9.40 -6.63
N ALA A 41 12.91 9.04 -6.29
CA ALA A 41 12.54 7.66 -5.96
C ALA A 41 12.70 6.72 -7.16
N LEU A 42 12.35 7.16 -8.37
CA LEU A 42 12.58 6.40 -9.60
C LEU A 42 14.07 6.21 -9.86
N PHE A 43 14.86 7.26 -9.69
CA PHE A 43 16.31 7.20 -9.88
C PHE A 43 16.96 6.20 -8.91
N ILE A 44 16.66 6.31 -7.61
CA ILE A 44 17.22 5.43 -6.58
C ILE A 44 16.79 3.97 -6.83
N ALA A 45 15.50 3.73 -7.02
CA ALA A 45 14.97 2.38 -7.19
C ALA A 45 15.49 1.72 -8.47
N TYR A 46 15.67 2.49 -9.55
CA TYR A 46 16.24 2.00 -10.80
C TYR A 46 17.75 1.75 -10.66
N ALA A 47 18.51 2.66 -10.05
CA ALA A 47 19.95 2.50 -9.84
C ALA A 47 20.27 1.26 -9.00
N LEU A 48 19.55 1.06 -7.89
CA LEU A 48 19.67 -0.13 -7.06
C LEU A 48 19.27 -1.40 -7.83
N GLY A 49 18.11 -1.36 -8.50
CA GLY A 49 17.63 -2.47 -9.30
C GLY A 49 18.62 -2.86 -10.42
N ALA A 50 19.25 -1.88 -11.07
CA ALA A 50 20.26 -2.11 -12.10
C ALA A 50 21.56 -2.70 -11.54
N LYS A 51 22.02 -2.18 -10.38
CA LYS A 51 23.21 -2.70 -9.69
C LYS A 51 23.03 -4.17 -9.33
N PHE A 52 21.98 -4.49 -8.57
CA PHE A 52 21.71 -5.88 -8.16
C PHE A 52 21.36 -6.81 -9.32
N ALA A 53 20.72 -6.31 -10.38
CA ALA A 53 20.45 -7.09 -11.59
C ALA A 53 21.74 -7.47 -12.30
N ARG A 54 22.71 -6.54 -12.38
CA ARG A 54 24.03 -6.79 -12.97
C ARG A 54 24.82 -7.82 -12.14
N GLU A 55 24.85 -7.68 -10.82
CA GLU A 55 25.57 -8.60 -9.93
C GLU A 55 25.00 -10.03 -9.97
N ALA A 56 23.68 -10.16 -10.18
CA ALA A 56 22.98 -11.43 -10.21
C ALA A 56 22.73 -11.98 -11.63
N ASP A 57 23.30 -11.35 -12.67
CA ASP A 57 23.11 -11.69 -14.09
C ASP A 57 21.64 -11.90 -14.49
N ARG A 58 20.79 -10.97 -14.10
CA ARG A 58 19.34 -11.02 -14.34
C ARG A 58 18.81 -9.70 -14.92
N PRO A 59 17.70 -9.72 -15.67
CA PRO A 59 17.10 -8.49 -16.16
C PRO A 59 16.52 -7.64 -15.01
N ILE A 60 16.52 -6.33 -15.18
CA ILE A 60 15.84 -5.40 -14.28
C ILE A 60 14.35 -5.73 -14.28
N GLY A 61 13.78 -5.95 -13.10
CA GLY A 61 12.38 -6.33 -12.97
C GLY A 61 11.42 -5.18 -13.31
N PRO A 62 10.31 -5.46 -13.99
CA PRO A 62 9.34 -4.45 -14.42
C PRO A 62 8.55 -3.78 -13.29
N GLY A 63 8.58 -4.33 -12.07
CA GLY A 63 7.82 -3.84 -10.92
C GLY A 63 8.36 -2.58 -10.23
N ILE A 64 9.45 -1.97 -10.72
CA ILE A 64 10.04 -0.76 -10.11
C ILE A 64 9.07 0.42 -10.18
N ILE A 65 8.47 0.67 -11.35
CA ILE A 65 7.60 1.83 -11.54
C ILE A 65 6.34 1.75 -10.66
N PRO A 66 5.55 0.65 -10.65
CA PRO A 66 4.42 0.52 -9.72
C PRO A 66 4.82 0.64 -8.25
N PHE A 67 5.97 0.10 -7.85
CA PHE A 67 6.50 0.23 -6.50
C PHE A 67 6.70 1.69 -6.12
N VAL A 68 7.41 2.46 -6.96
CA VAL A 68 7.69 3.88 -6.70
C VAL A 68 6.41 4.71 -6.72
N LEU A 69 5.51 4.49 -7.70
CA LEU A 69 4.23 5.18 -7.73
C LEU A 69 3.41 4.94 -6.46
N MET A 70 3.34 3.69 -6.00
CA MET A 70 2.65 3.34 -4.78
C MET A 70 3.27 4.05 -3.57
N PHE A 71 4.60 4.08 -3.45
CA PHE A 71 5.29 4.80 -2.39
C PHE A 71 4.97 6.29 -2.41
N VAL A 72 5.08 6.96 -3.56
CA VAL A 72 4.84 8.41 -3.70
C VAL A 72 3.38 8.80 -3.46
N VAL A 73 2.43 7.95 -3.86
CA VAL A 73 0.99 8.17 -3.62
C VAL A 73 0.65 8.19 -2.13
N PHE A 74 1.26 7.28 -1.36
CA PHE A 74 0.95 7.11 0.07
C PHE A 74 1.84 7.95 0.99
N LEU A 75 2.98 8.43 0.50
CA LEU A 75 3.84 9.27 1.31
C LEU A 75 3.21 10.67 1.48
N PRO A 76 3.08 11.19 2.71
CA PRO A 76 2.60 12.55 2.93
C PRO A 76 3.55 13.58 2.32
N ALA A 77 3.03 14.75 2.00
CA ALA A 77 3.83 15.91 1.58
C ALA A 77 3.55 17.09 2.54
N PRO A 78 4.52 17.95 2.82
CA PRO A 78 5.92 17.92 2.39
C PRO A 78 6.75 16.89 3.17
N VAL A 79 7.72 16.27 2.53
CA VAL A 79 8.62 15.27 3.12
C VAL A 79 10.06 15.62 2.79
N SER A 80 10.97 15.40 3.74
CA SER A 80 12.40 15.47 3.48
C SER A 80 12.79 14.46 2.38
N LEU A 81 13.41 14.97 1.31
CA LEU A 81 13.90 14.13 0.21
C LEU A 81 14.94 13.11 0.68
N VAL A 82 15.70 13.44 1.73
CA VAL A 82 16.70 12.53 2.29
C VAL A 82 16.03 11.36 2.99
N SER A 83 15.06 11.62 3.87
CA SER A 83 14.30 10.59 4.59
C SER A 83 13.55 9.67 3.62
N ALA A 84 12.91 10.25 2.61
CA ALA A 84 12.24 9.51 1.56
C ALA A 84 13.22 8.68 0.72
N GLY A 85 14.41 9.23 0.41
CA GLY A 85 15.47 8.52 -0.31
C GLY A 85 15.96 7.30 0.46
N VAL A 86 16.19 7.43 1.78
CA VAL A 86 16.57 6.30 2.64
C VAL A 86 15.47 5.25 2.71
N ALA A 87 14.20 5.67 2.82
CA ALA A 87 13.06 4.75 2.85
C ALA A 87 12.91 3.96 1.54
N ILE A 88 13.09 4.61 0.39
CA ILE A 88 13.11 3.93 -0.91
C ILE A 88 14.28 2.94 -1.02
N CYS A 89 15.47 3.30 -0.55
CA CYS A 89 16.60 2.37 -0.49
C CYS A 89 16.25 1.15 0.36
N PHE A 90 15.69 1.36 1.55
CA PHE A 90 15.31 0.29 2.45
C PHE A 90 14.25 -0.64 1.82
N GLY A 91 13.17 -0.08 1.27
CA GLY A 91 12.13 -0.86 0.58
C GLY A 91 12.64 -1.60 -0.65
N SER A 92 13.54 -0.98 -1.44
CA SER A 92 14.15 -1.64 -2.60
C SER A 92 15.01 -2.82 -2.19
N ILE A 93 15.89 -2.64 -1.22
CA ILE A 93 16.84 -3.67 -0.78
C ILE A 93 16.11 -4.79 -0.05
N PHE A 94 15.41 -4.48 1.04
CA PHE A 94 14.79 -5.48 1.92
C PHE A 94 13.44 -6.00 1.39
N GLY A 95 12.73 -5.22 0.59
CA GLY A 95 11.46 -5.68 -0.01
C GLY A 95 11.65 -6.54 -1.25
N ARG A 96 12.81 -6.43 -1.92
CA ARG A 96 12.95 -7.05 -3.24
C ARG A 96 14.33 -7.65 -3.50
N GLU A 97 15.41 -6.89 -3.32
CA GLU A 97 16.73 -7.30 -3.81
C GLU A 97 17.34 -8.41 -2.98
N VAL A 98 17.21 -8.36 -1.65
CA VAL A 98 17.65 -9.42 -0.72
C VAL A 98 17.05 -10.79 -1.07
N PHE A 99 15.84 -10.80 -1.64
CA PHE A 99 15.15 -12.02 -2.06
C PHE A 99 15.37 -12.37 -3.55
N GLY A 100 16.48 -11.96 -4.13
CA GLY A 100 16.82 -12.26 -5.52
C GLY A 100 15.90 -11.58 -6.54
N GLY A 101 15.35 -10.41 -6.21
CA GLY A 101 14.46 -9.63 -7.06
C GLY A 101 13.02 -10.13 -7.12
N LYS A 102 12.65 -11.10 -6.28
CA LYS A 102 11.27 -11.58 -6.11
C LYS A 102 10.73 -11.04 -4.79
N PRO A 103 9.78 -10.10 -4.80
CA PRO A 103 9.25 -9.57 -3.56
C PRO A 103 8.50 -10.66 -2.78
N ILE A 104 8.83 -10.84 -1.51
CA ILE A 104 8.06 -11.66 -0.54
C ILE A 104 6.97 -10.80 0.10
N LEU A 105 7.33 -9.55 0.40
CA LEU A 105 6.41 -8.51 0.84
C LEU A 105 6.43 -7.36 -0.17
N PRO A 106 5.34 -6.60 -0.32
CA PRO A 106 5.31 -5.45 -1.22
C PRO A 106 6.39 -4.43 -0.84
N PRO A 107 7.34 -4.11 -1.73
CA PRO A 107 8.43 -3.19 -1.39
C PRO A 107 7.94 -1.80 -0.97
N ALA A 108 6.80 -1.35 -1.52
CA ALA A 108 6.17 -0.10 -1.14
C ALA A 108 5.72 -0.08 0.32
N LEU A 109 5.14 -1.18 0.82
CA LEU A 109 4.74 -1.30 2.23
C LEU A 109 5.94 -1.23 3.16
N ILE A 110 7.04 -1.89 2.81
CA ILE A 110 8.27 -1.87 3.60
C ILE A 110 8.87 -0.47 3.61
N ALA A 111 8.94 0.21 2.46
CA ALA A 111 9.44 1.58 2.35
C ALA A 111 8.58 2.56 3.16
N LEU A 112 7.24 2.47 3.03
CA LEU A 112 6.30 3.33 3.76
C LEU A 112 6.38 3.08 5.26
N ALA A 113 6.34 1.83 5.71
CA ALA A 113 6.43 1.51 7.13
C ALA A 113 7.77 1.98 7.73
N PHE A 114 8.87 1.81 6.99
CA PHE A 114 10.18 2.32 7.42
C PHE A 114 10.18 3.85 7.54
N ALA A 115 9.64 4.57 6.53
CA ALA A 115 9.56 6.01 6.54
C ALA A 115 8.77 6.52 7.76
N LEU A 116 7.56 6.01 7.94
CA LEU A 116 6.64 6.40 9.01
C LEU A 116 7.19 6.10 10.42
N PHE A 117 7.90 4.98 10.57
CA PHE A 117 8.48 4.58 11.86
C PHE A 117 9.78 5.30 12.18
N SER A 118 10.66 5.53 11.17
CA SER A 118 12.01 6.04 11.41
C SER A 118 12.09 7.56 11.44
N TYR A 119 11.13 8.25 10.82
CA TYR A 119 11.15 9.71 10.68
C TYR A 119 9.81 10.34 11.08
N PRO A 120 9.32 10.12 12.31
CA PRO A 120 8.02 10.66 12.73
C PRO A 120 7.98 12.20 12.75
N ASP A 121 9.15 12.86 12.94
CA ASP A 121 9.26 14.32 13.08
C ASP A 121 9.58 15.03 11.76
N ASP A 122 10.04 14.34 10.73
CA ASP A 122 10.54 14.90 9.48
C ASP A 122 9.42 15.31 8.49
N GLY A 123 8.45 16.11 8.91
CA GLY A 123 7.36 16.56 8.04
C GLY A 123 6.28 15.49 7.79
N PHE A 124 6.41 14.32 8.38
CA PHE A 124 5.32 13.36 8.56
C PHE A 124 4.31 13.91 9.58
N GLN A 125 4.12 15.26 9.62
CA GLN A 125 3.19 15.88 10.54
C GLN A 125 1.78 15.39 10.22
N LEU A 126 1.33 14.53 11.08
CA LEU A 126 0.09 13.79 11.09
C LEU A 126 -1.14 14.67 10.85
N ARG A 127 -1.06 15.95 11.19
CA ARG A 127 -2.13 16.93 11.01
C ARG A 127 -2.52 17.14 9.54
N HIS A 128 -1.55 17.17 8.62
CA HIS A 128 -1.84 17.32 7.18
C HIS A 128 -2.37 16.03 6.55
N LEU A 129 -2.06 14.88 7.16
CA LEU A 129 -2.62 13.60 6.72
C LEU A 129 -4.12 13.48 7.01
N PHE A 130 -4.61 14.07 8.10
CA PHE A 130 -6.05 14.10 8.41
C PHE A 130 -6.85 14.86 7.36
N GLU A 131 -6.39 16.04 6.94
CA GLU A 131 -7.03 16.81 5.89
C GLU A 131 -6.96 16.08 4.54
N GLN A 132 -5.83 15.46 4.23
CA GLN A 132 -5.67 14.63 3.03
C GLN A 132 -6.43 13.30 3.09
N THR A 133 -6.71 12.79 4.29
CA THR A 133 -7.45 11.53 4.50
C THR A 133 -8.90 11.64 4.03
N GLN A 134 -9.51 12.82 4.16
CA GLN A 134 -10.90 13.09 3.81
C GLN A 134 -11.09 13.58 2.37
N ASP A 135 -10.04 13.63 1.55
CA ASP A 135 -10.13 14.11 0.17
C ASP A 135 -11.02 13.20 -0.70
N PRO A 136 -12.21 13.64 -1.09
CA PRO A 136 -13.12 12.85 -1.92
C PRO A 136 -12.60 12.65 -3.34
N VAL A 137 -11.77 13.58 -3.85
CA VAL A 137 -11.15 13.47 -5.18
C VAL A 137 -10.15 12.34 -5.18
N PHE A 138 -9.33 12.24 -4.14
CA PHE A 138 -8.38 11.14 -3.97
C PHE A 138 -9.10 9.79 -3.78
N ALA A 139 -10.20 9.76 -3.01
CA ALA A 139 -11.02 8.56 -2.86
C ALA A 139 -11.60 8.09 -4.20
N ALA A 140 -12.22 9.00 -4.96
CA ALA A 140 -12.80 8.71 -6.27
C ALA A 140 -11.74 8.24 -7.29
N ALA A 141 -10.60 8.91 -7.34
CA ALA A 141 -9.48 8.53 -8.20
C ALA A 141 -8.91 7.15 -7.82
N SER A 142 -8.84 6.85 -6.52
CA SER A 142 -8.39 5.55 -6.01
C SER A 142 -9.39 4.45 -6.36
N LEU A 143 -10.68 4.70 -6.27
CA LEU A 143 -11.72 3.77 -6.73
C LEU A 143 -11.61 3.54 -8.25
N ALA A 144 -11.44 4.59 -9.05
CA ALA A 144 -11.27 4.47 -10.49
C ALA A 144 -10.01 3.66 -10.85
N GLY A 145 -8.88 3.91 -10.18
CA GLY A 145 -7.67 3.10 -10.32
C GLY A 145 -7.86 1.65 -9.87
N GLY A 146 -8.58 1.45 -8.75
CA GLY A 146 -8.94 0.13 -8.23
C GLY A 146 -9.82 -0.68 -9.18
N THR A 147 -10.74 -0.04 -9.93
CA THR A 147 -11.54 -0.75 -10.96
C THR A 147 -10.66 -1.29 -12.10
N ILE A 148 -9.61 -0.55 -12.50
CA ILE A 148 -8.63 -1.05 -13.46
C ILE A 148 -7.90 -2.28 -12.92
N TYR A 149 -7.49 -2.25 -11.64
CA TYR A 149 -6.83 -3.37 -10.96
C TYR A 149 -7.77 -4.59 -10.85
N LEU A 150 -9.03 -4.35 -10.49
CA LEU A 150 -10.05 -5.40 -10.39
C LEU A 150 -10.31 -6.05 -11.75
N TRP A 151 -10.50 -5.25 -12.79
CA TRP A 151 -10.75 -5.73 -14.15
C TRP A 151 -9.61 -6.57 -14.70
N LYS A 152 -8.37 -6.22 -14.36
CA LYS A 152 -7.18 -6.97 -14.77
C LYS A 152 -6.81 -8.14 -13.84
N GLY A 153 -7.54 -8.33 -12.75
CA GLY A 153 -7.28 -9.41 -11.80
C GLY A 153 -6.05 -9.18 -10.91
N PHE A 154 -5.58 -7.94 -10.79
CA PHE A 154 -4.48 -7.58 -9.87
C PHE A 154 -4.95 -7.37 -8.44
N LEU A 155 -6.26 -7.35 -8.23
CA LEU A 155 -6.90 -7.08 -6.95
C LEU A 155 -7.84 -8.22 -6.57
N ALA A 156 -7.74 -8.67 -5.32
CA ALA A 156 -8.62 -9.68 -4.75
C ALA A 156 -9.86 -9.01 -4.12
N TRP A 157 -10.98 -8.96 -4.82
CA TRP A 157 -12.21 -8.31 -4.35
C TRP A 157 -12.70 -8.80 -2.99
N ARG A 158 -12.45 -10.09 -2.66
CA ARG A 158 -12.80 -10.68 -1.35
C ARG A 158 -12.05 -10.00 -0.20
N VAL A 159 -10.81 -9.55 -0.44
CA VAL A 159 -10.05 -8.78 0.56
C VAL A 159 -10.70 -7.43 0.79
N VAL A 160 -11.13 -6.75 -0.28
CA VAL A 160 -11.81 -5.44 -0.17
C VAL A 160 -13.13 -5.57 0.60
N ALA A 161 -13.96 -6.55 0.24
CA ALA A 161 -15.22 -6.80 0.93
C ALA A 161 -15.00 -7.22 2.40
N GLY A 162 -14.02 -8.09 2.65
CA GLY A 162 -13.62 -8.48 4.00
C GLY A 162 -13.14 -7.29 4.83
N ALA A 163 -12.32 -6.40 4.25
CA ALA A 163 -11.83 -5.21 4.92
C ALA A 163 -12.98 -4.25 5.28
N ALA A 164 -13.94 -4.04 4.39
CA ALA A 164 -15.12 -3.24 4.68
C ALA A 164 -15.92 -3.82 5.87
N LEU A 165 -16.16 -5.13 5.89
CA LEU A 165 -16.83 -5.79 7.02
C LEU A 165 -16.03 -5.68 8.32
N GLY A 166 -14.71 -5.91 8.25
CA GLY A 166 -13.81 -5.79 9.40
C GLY A 166 -13.77 -4.37 9.98
N SER A 167 -13.84 -3.35 9.12
CA SER A 167 -13.85 -1.95 9.57
C SER A 167 -15.15 -1.57 10.22
N VAL A 168 -16.29 -2.02 9.69
CA VAL A 168 -17.62 -1.77 10.29
C VAL A 168 -17.68 -2.40 11.68
N LEU A 169 -17.27 -3.65 11.83
CA LEU A 169 -17.23 -4.32 13.14
C LEU A 169 -16.18 -3.73 14.07
N GLY A 170 -15.01 -3.38 13.53
CA GLY A 170 -13.94 -2.72 14.28
C GLY A 170 -14.39 -1.38 14.83
N SER A 171 -15.09 -0.54 14.06
CA SER A 171 -15.62 0.74 14.54
C SER A 171 -16.65 0.56 15.66
N GLN A 172 -17.51 -0.45 15.55
CA GLN A 172 -18.46 -0.78 16.61
C GLN A 172 -17.77 -1.16 17.92
N LEU A 173 -16.69 -1.96 17.84
CA LEU A 173 -15.97 -2.44 19.02
C LEU A 173 -15.10 -1.35 19.67
N THR A 174 -14.52 -0.47 18.87
CA THR A 174 -13.56 0.54 19.36
C THR A 174 -14.22 1.88 19.69
N MET A 175 -15.22 2.29 18.91
CA MET A 175 -15.88 3.60 19.05
C MET A 175 -17.31 3.50 19.64
N GLY A 176 -17.80 2.29 19.86
CA GLY A 176 -19.17 2.06 20.37
C GLY A 176 -20.29 2.43 19.39
N SER A 177 -19.95 2.83 18.17
CA SER A 177 -20.88 3.20 17.11
C SER A 177 -20.41 2.71 15.75
N ILE A 178 -21.36 2.35 14.89
CA ILE A 178 -21.04 1.95 13.50
C ILE A 178 -20.73 3.22 12.72
N SER A 179 -19.47 3.37 12.31
CA SER A 179 -19.06 4.45 11.42
C SER A 179 -18.96 3.92 9.97
N TRP A 180 -19.89 4.37 9.13
CA TRP A 180 -19.87 4.07 7.70
C TRP A 180 -18.94 5.02 6.92
N GLU A 181 -18.53 6.12 7.53
CA GLU A 181 -17.68 7.13 6.92
C GLU A 181 -16.23 6.66 6.82
N GLN A 182 -15.75 5.92 7.80
CA GLN A 182 -14.36 5.46 7.88
C GLN A 182 -13.89 4.66 6.66
N PRO A 183 -14.66 3.69 6.12
CA PRO A 183 -14.30 2.97 4.91
C PRO A 183 -14.32 3.81 3.63
N LEU A 184 -14.89 5.02 3.67
CA LEU A 184 -14.98 5.94 2.53
C LEU A 184 -13.85 6.97 2.50
N LEU A 185 -13.02 7.02 3.54
CA LEU A 185 -11.87 7.93 3.58
C LEU A 185 -10.85 7.57 2.49
N GLY A 186 -10.33 8.59 1.81
CA GLY A 186 -9.46 8.40 0.64
C GLY A 186 -8.25 7.51 0.90
N THR A 187 -7.55 7.70 2.03
CA THR A 187 -6.40 6.87 2.40
C THR A 187 -6.79 5.44 2.76
N TYR A 188 -7.97 5.22 3.37
CA TYR A 188 -8.49 3.88 3.62
C TYR A 188 -8.76 3.16 2.30
N VAL A 189 -9.53 3.80 1.39
CA VAL A 189 -9.87 3.24 0.09
C VAL A 189 -8.61 2.87 -0.68
N ALA A 190 -7.69 3.83 -0.84
CA ALA A 190 -6.43 3.60 -1.55
C ALA A 190 -5.61 2.47 -0.90
N GLY A 191 -5.44 2.48 0.43
CA GLY A 191 -4.64 1.50 1.15
C GLY A 191 -5.20 0.09 1.08
N VAL A 192 -6.51 -0.07 1.24
CA VAL A 192 -7.15 -1.38 1.08
C VAL A 192 -7.01 -1.88 -0.37
N LEU A 193 -7.24 -1.01 -1.37
CA LEU A 193 -7.17 -1.40 -2.77
C LEU A 193 -5.75 -1.74 -3.22
N PHE A 194 -4.78 -0.89 -2.93
CA PHE A 194 -3.44 -0.99 -3.53
C PHE A 194 -2.42 -1.66 -2.62
N LEU A 195 -2.53 -1.52 -1.28
CA LEU A 195 -1.58 -2.10 -0.34
C LEU A 195 -2.01 -3.48 0.17
N ALA A 196 -3.28 -3.65 0.57
CA ALA A 196 -3.75 -4.88 1.19
C ALA A 196 -4.35 -5.91 0.21
N ALA A 197 -5.15 -5.45 -0.77
CA ALA A 197 -5.90 -6.32 -1.66
C ALA A 197 -5.16 -6.75 -2.93
N GLY A 198 -3.92 -6.26 -3.14
CA GLY A 198 -3.08 -6.72 -4.24
C GLY A 198 -2.87 -8.23 -4.20
N VAL A 199 -2.95 -8.90 -5.35
CA VAL A 199 -2.78 -10.36 -5.43
C VAL A 199 -1.40 -10.81 -4.93
N GLU A 200 -0.41 -9.93 -4.99
CA GLU A 200 0.96 -10.17 -4.47
C GLU A 200 1.01 -10.13 -2.93
N SER A 201 0.09 -9.38 -2.30
CA SER A 201 0.00 -9.18 -0.85
C SER A 201 -0.99 -10.13 -0.18
N ALA A 202 -2.01 -10.57 -0.93
CA ALA A 202 -3.13 -11.35 -0.41
C ALA A 202 -2.80 -12.87 -0.33
N PRO A 203 -3.46 -13.62 0.58
CA PRO A 203 -3.41 -15.07 0.62
C PRO A 203 -3.84 -15.71 -0.71
N ARG A 204 -3.41 -16.95 -0.93
CA ARG A 204 -3.72 -17.69 -2.15
C ARG A 204 -5.12 -18.28 -2.13
N SER A 205 -5.60 -18.77 -0.96
CA SER A 205 -6.92 -19.39 -0.85
C SER A 205 -8.02 -18.34 -0.74
N GLU A 206 -9.17 -18.62 -1.34
CA GLU A 206 -10.31 -17.70 -1.38
C GLU A 206 -10.88 -17.38 0.00
N ASN A 207 -10.99 -18.39 0.85
CA ASN A 207 -11.48 -18.20 2.23
C ASN A 207 -10.47 -17.42 3.09
N ALA A 208 -9.16 -17.65 2.89
CA ALA A 208 -8.14 -16.88 3.58
C ALA A 208 -8.12 -15.40 3.14
N ARG A 209 -8.52 -15.09 1.90
CA ARG A 209 -8.68 -13.70 1.43
C ARG A 209 -9.77 -12.94 2.19
N TRP A 210 -10.89 -13.59 2.49
CA TRP A 210 -11.93 -13.00 3.35
C TRP A 210 -11.42 -12.70 4.74
N LEU A 211 -10.76 -13.68 5.36
CA LEU A 211 -10.19 -13.54 6.71
C LEU A 211 -9.08 -12.48 6.75
N HIS A 212 -8.20 -12.46 5.73
CA HIS A 212 -7.17 -11.46 5.59
C HIS A 212 -7.76 -10.04 5.51
N GLY A 213 -8.71 -9.82 4.61
CA GLY A 213 -9.39 -8.54 4.49
C GLY A 213 -10.05 -8.12 5.80
N PHE A 214 -10.83 -9.01 6.41
CA PHE A 214 -11.46 -8.76 7.70
C PHE A 214 -10.46 -8.35 8.79
N THR A 215 -9.35 -9.08 8.90
CA THR A 215 -8.30 -8.77 9.87
C THR A 215 -7.66 -7.40 9.59
N VAL A 216 -7.35 -7.10 8.33
CA VAL A 216 -6.79 -5.80 7.94
C VAL A 216 -7.77 -4.66 8.27
N GLY A 217 -9.06 -4.79 7.90
CA GLY A 217 -10.07 -3.78 8.20
C GLY A 217 -10.24 -3.53 9.70
N MET A 218 -10.25 -4.60 10.48
CA MET A 218 -10.33 -4.52 11.94
C MET A 218 -9.09 -3.85 12.55
N LEU A 219 -7.89 -4.23 12.10
CA LEU A 219 -6.64 -3.63 12.56
C LEU A 219 -6.57 -2.12 12.25
N ILE A 220 -7.05 -1.69 11.08
CA ILE A 220 -7.13 -0.27 10.74
C ILE A 220 -7.95 0.48 11.79
N MET A 221 -9.11 -0.03 12.17
CA MET A 221 -9.96 0.62 13.16
C MET A 221 -9.34 0.63 14.56
N VAL A 222 -8.72 -0.48 14.96
CA VAL A 222 -8.00 -0.58 16.25
C VAL A 222 -6.86 0.43 16.32
N ILE A 223 -6.03 0.53 15.28
CA ILE A 223 -4.89 1.46 15.26
C ILE A 223 -5.40 2.91 15.30
N ARG A 224 -6.43 3.24 14.50
CA ARG A 224 -7.01 4.58 14.48
C ARG A 224 -7.70 4.97 15.79
N SER A 225 -8.26 4.00 16.51
CA SER A 225 -8.88 4.28 17.81
C SER A 225 -7.86 4.46 18.93
N ALA A 226 -6.70 3.81 18.81
CA ALA A 226 -5.62 3.94 19.78
C ALA A 226 -4.87 5.27 19.64
N ASP A 227 -4.70 5.74 18.43
CA ASP A 227 -4.10 7.04 18.13
C ASP A 227 -4.87 7.71 16.98
N PRO A 228 -5.85 8.56 17.31
CA PRO A 228 -6.65 9.29 16.32
C PRO A 228 -5.82 10.24 15.46
N ASP A 229 -4.67 10.68 15.96
CA ASP A 229 -3.75 11.57 15.25
C ASP A 229 -2.85 10.80 14.26
N GLN A 230 -2.91 9.46 14.23
CA GLN A 230 -2.15 8.62 13.31
C GLN A 230 -3.03 7.98 12.22
N PRO A 231 -3.23 8.63 11.08
CA PRO A 231 -4.02 8.08 9.97
C PRO A 231 -3.36 6.88 9.29
N ASP A 232 -2.10 6.60 9.61
CA ASP A 232 -1.25 5.61 8.94
C ASP A 232 -1.55 4.16 9.32
N GLY A 233 -2.56 3.95 10.16
CA GLY A 233 -3.04 2.61 10.52
C GLY A 233 -3.25 1.68 9.32
N VAL A 234 -3.53 2.24 8.14
CA VAL A 234 -3.72 1.46 6.91
C VAL A 234 -2.41 0.81 6.45
N VAL A 235 -1.28 1.52 6.51
CA VAL A 235 0.03 0.98 6.09
C VAL A 235 0.46 -0.14 7.01
N PHE A 236 0.38 0.08 8.33
CA PHE A 236 0.76 -0.93 9.32
C PHE A 236 -0.18 -2.13 9.33
N ALA A 237 -1.49 -1.91 9.21
CA ALA A 237 -2.47 -3.00 9.11
C ALA A 237 -2.26 -3.83 7.84
N ALA A 238 -1.98 -3.21 6.70
CA ALA A 238 -1.67 -3.90 5.46
C ALA A 238 -0.35 -4.69 5.58
N LEU A 239 0.69 -4.12 6.20
CA LEU A 239 1.96 -4.80 6.42
C LEU A 239 1.79 -6.05 7.28
N LEU A 240 1.09 -5.92 8.42
CA LEU A 240 0.77 -7.04 9.30
C LEU A 240 -0.06 -8.09 8.56
N GLY A 241 -1.09 -7.66 7.82
CA GLY A 241 -1.90 -8.54 7.00
C GLY A 241 -1.06 -9.36 6.02
N CYS A 242 -0.17 -8.71 5.27
CA CYS A 242 0.74 -9.37 4.33
C CYS A 242 1.70 -10.36 5.02
N LEU A 243 2.21 -9.98 6.20
CA LEU A 243 3.10 -10.84 6.98
C LEU A 243 2.38 -12.12 7.45
N PHE A 244 1.11 -12.00 7.85
CA PHE A 244 0.31 -13.14 8.29
C PHE A 244 -0.42 -13.88 7.16
N ALA A 245 -0.39 -13.40 5.91
CA ALA A 245 -1.06 -14.03 4.78
C ALA A 245 -0.71 -15.53 4.60
N PRO A 246 0.57 -15.97 4.70
CA PRO A 246 0.92 -17.38 4.62
C PRO A 246 0.36 -18.23 5.77
N LEU A 247 0.23 -17.63 6.97
CA LEU A 247 -0.35 -18.29 8.14
C LEU A 247 -1.85 -18.50 7.95
N LEU A 248 -2.55 -17.49 7.43
CA LEU A 248 -3.98 -17.59 7.13
C LEU A 248 -4.27 -18.66 6.09
N ASP A 249 -3.42 -18.80 5.07
CA ASP A 249 -3.53 -19.89 4.11
C ASP A 249 -3.39 -21.28 4.76
N LYS A 250 -2.51 -21.43 5.75
CA LYS A 250 -2.34 -22.69 6.50
C LYS A 250 -3.54 -22.97 7.41
N LEU A 251 -4.01 -21.95 8.13
CA LEU A 251 -5.17 -22.09 9.03
C LEU A 251 -6.43 -22.53 8.31
N VAL A 252 -6.71 -21.93 7.14
CA VAL A 252 -7.90 -22.26 6.35
C VAL A 252 -7.80 -23.64 5.70
N LYS A 253 -6.59 -24.10 5.37
CA LYS A 253 -6.36 -25.45 4.80
C LYS A 253 -6.30 -26.56 5.85
N TRP A 254 -6.16 -26.18 7.12
CA TRP A 254 -6.09 -27.14 8.21
C TRP A 254 -7.48 -27.74 8.44
N ARG A 255 -7.74 -28.92 7.82
CA ARG A 255 -8.85 -29.78 8.19
C ARG A 255 -8.34 -30.74 9.26
N PRO A 256 -8.97 -30.81 10.45
CA PRO A 256 -8.65 -31.88 11.38
C PRO A 256 -8.86 -33.22 10.66
N ARG A 257 -7.84 -34.07 10.63
CA ARG A 257 -8.03 -35.46 10.25
C ARG A 257 -8.92 -36.05 11.32
N HIS A 258 -10.17 -36.34 10.98
CA HIS A 258 -10.99 -37.22 11.79
C HIS A 258 -10.38 -38.62 11.59
N GLU A 259 -9.61 -39.08 12.60
CA GLU A 259 -9.34 -40.51 12.77
C GLU A 259 -10.60 -41.25 13.19
#